data_e2b101775989d47b59ae6d339edcde8f
#
_entry.id   e2b101775989d47b59ae6d339edcde8f
#
_cell.length_a   1.000
_cell.length_b   1.000
_cell.length_c   1.000
_cell.angle_alpha   90.00
_cell.angle_beta   90.00
_cell.angle_gamma   90.00
#
_symmetry.space_group_name_H-M   'P 1'
#
loop_
_entity.id
_entity.type
_entity.pdbx_description
1 polymer ?
#
loop_
_entity_poly.entity_id
_entity_poly.type
_entity_poly.pdbx_seq_one_letter_code
_entity_poly.pdbx_strand_id
1 'polypeptide(L)'
;MDKRIPSADAAIRNLRDGATILMGGFGLCGIPENLIAAVRRQGTKDLTVVSNNAGVDEFGIGLLLQQRQVKKMVSTYVGENKLFEQLVARGELQLELNPQGTFAERIRAGGAGIPAFFTPTGYGTMVAEGKETREFDGWQYVLERGIRGDFAFVKAWKGDRWGNLIYRKTARNFNPMMATAADYVIAEVEELVELGELDPDKVHTPGIYVNAIFQGQGYEKRIERRTTARI
;
A
#
# COMPACT_ATOMS: atom_id res chain seq x y z
N MET A 1 -4.69 -12.87 -21.67
CA MET A 1 -3.82 -13.51 -20.64
C MET A 1 -4.65 -13.68 -19.37
N ASP A 2 -4.67 -14.88 -18.78
CA ASP A 2 -5.43 -15.12 -17.54
C ASP A 2 -4.47 -14.95 -16.34
N LYS A 3 -4.82 -14.05 -15.41
CA LYS A 3 -4.00 -13.68 -14.23
C LYS A 3 -4.59 -14.21 -12.93
N ARG A 4 -5.66 -14.99 -13.03
CA ARG A 4 -6.33 -15.55 -11.86
C ARG A 4 -5.44 -16.53 -11.13
N ILE A 5 -5.43 -16.44 -9.83
CA ILE A 5 -4.77 -17.36 -8.91
C ILE A 5 -5.76 -17.83 -7.85
N PRO A 6 -5.56 -19.02 -7.27
CA PRO A 6 -6.60 -19.63 -6.44
C PRO A 6 -6.78 -19.00 -5.07
N SER A 7 -5.76 -18.34 -4.51
CA SER A 7 -5.82 -17.81 -3.14
C SER A 7 -4.74 -16.79 -2.82
N ALA A 8 -4.89 -16.09 -1.70
CA ALA A 8 -3.87 -15.19 -1.16
C ALA A 8 -2.55 -15.92 -0.87
N ASP A 9 -2.61 -17.13 -0.31
CA ASP A 9 -1.39 -17.91 0.00
C ASP A 9 -0.63 -18.29 -1.29
N ALA A 10 -1.34 -18.66 -2.34
CA ALA A 10 -0.74 -18.92 -3.64
C ALA A 10 -0.12 -17.66 -4.26
N ALA A 11 -0.74 -16.49 -4.03
CA ALA A 11 -0.29 -15.21 -4.53
C ALA A 11 1.08 -14.79 -3.97
N ILE A 12 1.29 -15.02 -2.69
CA ILE A 12 2.49 -14.57 -1.96
C ILE A 12 3.59 -15.64 -1.87
N ARG A 13 3.45 -16.79 -2.53
CA ARG A 13 4.43 -17.89 -2.44
C ARG A 13 5.88 -17.49 -2.74
N ASN A 14 6.07 -16.45 -3.55
CA ASN A 14 7.39 -15.93 -3.91
C ASN A 14 7.83 -14.75 -3.03
N LEU A 15 7.02 -14.34 -2.04
CA LEU A 15 7.40 -13.31 -1.10
C LEU A 15 8.53 -13.82 -0.21
N ARG A 16 9.62 -13.04 -0.10
CA ARG A 16 10.83 -13.41 0.64
C ARG A 16 11.09 -12.41 1.75
N ASP A 17 11.88 -12.83 2.73
CA ASP A 17 12.39 -11.96 3.78
C ASP A 17 13.11 -10.76 3.17
N GLY A 18 12.95 -9.60 3.79
CA GLY A 18 13.55 -8.33 3.36
C GLY A 18 12.80 -7.63 2.22
N ALA A 19 11.74 -8.22 1.67
CA ALA A 19 10.98 -7.61 0.56
C ALA A 19 10.33 -6.28 0.95
N THR A 20 10.23 -5.38 -0.03
CA THR A 20 9.47 -4.12 0.07
C THR A 20 8.07 -4.31 -0.50
N ILE A 21 7.05 -4.09 0.31
CA ILE A 21 5.63 -4.23 -0.06
C ILE A 21 4.95 -2.86 -0.02
N LEU A 22 4.44 -2.41 -1.16
CA LEU A 22 3.53 -1.28 -1.24
C LEU A 22 2.11 -1.77 -0.95
N MET A 23 1.50 -1.30 0.12
CA MET A 23 0.22 -1.80 0.59
C MET A 23 -0.85 -0.71 0.55
N GLY A 24 -1.88 -0.94 -0.28
CA GLY A 24 -3.02 -0.04 -0.41
C GLY A 24 -3.83 0.06 0.88
N GLY A 25 -4.63 1.10 0.97
CA GLY A 25 -5.47 1.38 2.12
C GLY A 25 -5.25 2.78 2.72
N PHE A 26 -6.21 3.20 3.52
CA PHE A 26 -6.17 4.42 4.34
C PHE A 26 -6.90 4.12 5.64
N GLY A 27 -6.21 4.16 6.77
CA GLY A 27 -6.71 3.55 7.99
C GLY A 27 -6.94 2.06 7.74
N LEU A 28 -8.15 1.61 7.99
CA LEU A 28 -8.58 0.24 7.67
C LEU A 28 -9.40 0.17 6.36
N CYS A 29 -9.69 1.32 5.75
CA CYS A 29 -10.50 1.36 4.55
C CYS A 29 -9.69 0.93 3.31
N GLY A 30 -10.16 -0.10 2.60
CA GLY A 30 -9.55 -0.54 1.35
C GLY A 30 -8.22 -1.28 1.52
N ILE A 31 -7.94 -1.83 2.69
CA ILE A 31 -6.78 -2.68 2.93
C ILE A 31 -6.97 -4.09 2.34
N PRO A 32 -5.91 -4.75 1.89
CA PRO A 32 -5.96 -6.11 1.38
C PRO A 32 -5.95 -7.14 2.53
N GLU A 33 -7.11 -7.35 3.14
CA GLU A 33 -7.25 -8.15 4.37
C GLU A 33 -6.75 -9.60 4.22
N ASN A 34 -7.06 -10.23 3.07
CA ASN A 34 -6.67 -11.61 2.81
C ASN A 34 -5.17 -11.76 2.57
N LEU A 35 -4.55 -10.81 1.85
CA LEU A 35 -3.10 -10.80 1.63
C LEU A 35 -2.36 -10.54 2.93
N ILE A 36 -2.81 -9.61 3.78
CA ILE A 36 -2.24 -9.37 5.11
C ILE A 36 -2.29 -10.64 5.95
N ALA A 37 -3.43 -11.32 5.98
CA ALA A 37 -3.59 -12.57 6.70
C ALA A 37 -2.68 -13.69 6.15
N ALA A 38 -2.49 -13.76 4.84
CA ALA A 38 -1.58 -14.72 4.21
C ALA A 38 -0.12 -14.46 4.59
N VAL A 39 0.36 -13.19 4.53
CA VAL A 39 1.71 -12.82 4.98
C VAL A 39 1.91 -13.18 6.44
N ARG A 40 0.90 -12.93 7.29
CA ARG A 40 0.94 -13.32 8.70
C ARG A 40 1.16 -14.82 8.87
N ARG A 41 0.43 -15.66 8.12
CA ARG A 41 0.56 -17.14 8.17
C ARG A 41 1.88 -17.63 7.63
N GLN A 42 2.37 -17.04 6.53
CA GLN A 42 3.64 -17.41 5.92
C GLN A 42 4.83 -17.14 6.84
N GLY A 43 4.75 -16.11 7.69
CA GLY A 43 5.78 -15.77 8.65
C GLY A 43 7.01 -15.08 8.06
N THR A 44 6.91 -14.56 6.84
CA THR A 44 7.97 -13.78 6.17
C THR A 44 8.41 -12.61 7.04
N LYS A 45 9.71 -12.36 7.14
CA LYS A 45 10.31 -11.40 8.08
C LYS A 45 11.07 -10.27 7.38
N ASP A 46 11.52 -9.33 8.21
CA ASP A 46 12.34 -8.18 7.80
C ASP A 46 11.72 -7.32 6.69
N LEU A 47 10.39 -7.34 6.57
CA LEU A 47 9.66 -6.62 5.54
C LEU A 47 9.81 -5.10 5.70
N THR A 48 9.96 -4.41 4.57
CA THR A 48 9.69 -2.97 4.46
C THR A 48 8.27 -2.80 3.95
N VAL A 49 7.41 -2.16 4.73
CA VAL A 49 6.03 -1.90 4.33
C VAL A 49 5.84 -0.42 4.05
N VAL A 50 5.40 -0.09 2.84
CA VAL A 50 5.06 1.25 2.38
C VAL A 50 3.55 1.36 2.39
N SER A 51 2.98 2.10 3.34
CA SER A 51 1.53 2.27 3.49
C SER A 51 1.21 3.55 4.23
N ASN A 52 0.01 4.11 4.03
CA ASN A 52 -0.41 5.34 4.69
C ASN A 52 -0.25 5.27 6.22
N ASN A 53 -0.62 4.15 6.83
CA ASN A 53 -0.48 3.84 8.25
C ASN A 53 -0.45 2.31 8.45
N ALA A 54 -0.44 1.84 9.70
CA ALA A 54 -0.39 0.42 10.02
C ALA A 54 -1.72 -0.17 10.54
N GLY A 55 -2.85 0.47 10.25
CA GLY A 55 -4.14 0.06 10.80
C GLY A 55 -4.21 0.26 12.32
N VAL A 56 -4.83 -0.67 13.02
CA VAL A 56 -4.91 -0.70 14.49
C VAL A 56 -4.16 -1.91 15.04
N ASP A 57 -4.00 -1.99 16.37
CA ASP A 57 -3.20 -3.03 17.02
C ASP A 57 -3.57 -4.45 16.56
N GLU A 58 -4.87 -4.75 16.48
CA GLU A 58 -5.40 -6.10 16.20
C GLU A 58 -5.98 -6.27 14.79
N PHE A 59 -5.80 -5.31 13.88
CA PHE A 59 -6.33 -5.41 12.52
C PHE A 59 -5.49 -4.65 11.50
N GLY A 60 -5.49 -5.13 10.25
CA GLY A 60 -4.67 -4.59 9.18
C GLY A 60 -3.18 -4.93 9.37
N ILE A 61 -2.29 -4.01 9.02
CA ILE A 61 -0.83 -4.18 9.13
C ILE A 61 -0.39 -4.37 10.59
N GLY A 62 -1.18 -3.90 11.57
CA GLY A 62 -0.93 -4.16 12.98
C GLY A 62 -0.71 -5.63 13.31
N LEU A 63 -1.39 -6.54 12.61
CA LEU A 63 -1.20 -7.99 12.76
C LEU A 63 0.22 -8.45 12.39
N LEU A 64 0.86 -7.80 11.42
CA LEU A 64 2.24 -8.09 11.02
C LEU A 64 3.25 -7.50 12.03
N LEU A 65 2.91 -6.34 12.60
CA LEU A 65 3.71 -5.73 13.67
C LEU A 65 3.70 -6.59 14.93
N GLN A 66 2.57 -7.17 15.30
CA GLN A 66 2.46 -8.10 16.43
C GLN A 66 3.44 -9.30 16.30
N GLN A 67 3.63 -9.80 15.09
CA GLN A 67 4.51 -10.94 14.82
C GLN A 67 5.96 -10.53 14.49
N ARG A 68 6.30 -9.24 14.60
CA ARG A 68 7.66 -8.75 14.27
C ARG A 68 8.10 -9.11 12.86
N GLN A 69 7.16 -9.13 11.90
CA GLN A 69 7.45 -9.40 10.50
C GLN A 69 7.94 -8.17 9.75
N VAL A 70 7.66 -6.97 10.27
CA VAL A 70 8.01 -5.69 9.65
C VAL A 70 9.23 -5.09 10.34
N LYS A 71 10.28 -4.84 9.57
CA LYS A 71 11.50 -4.17 10.01
C LYS A 71 11.44 -2.66 9.83
N LYS A 72 10.79 -2.21 8.76
CA LYS A 72 10.66 -0.79 8.43
C LYS A 72 9.26 -0.45 7.95
N MET A 73 8.71 0.65 8.46
CA MET A 73 7.52 1.31 7.91
C MET A 73 7.93 2.60 7.19
N VAL A 74 7.45 2.78 5.97
CA VAL A 74 7.45 4.05 5.24
C VAL A 74 6.00 4.53 5.22
N SER A 75 5.68 5.58 5.97
CA SER A 75 4.31 5.89 6.35
C SER A 75 4.07 7.39 6.46
N THR A 76 2.81 7.78 6.59
CA THR A 76 2.42 9.19 6.77
C THR A 76 1.84 9.49 8.14
N TYR A 77 1.46 8.45 8.87
CA TYR A 77 0.76 8.56 10.15
C TYR A 77 0.99 7.31 10.99
N VAL A 78 1.24 7.50 12.27
CA VAL A 78 1.48 6.39 13.22
C VAL A 78 0.22 6.08 14.03
N GLY A 79 -0.50 7.09 14.50
CA GLY A 79 -1.58 7.02 15.48
C GLY A 79 -2.63 5.92 15.24
N GLU A 80 -3.54 5.68 16.15
CA GLU A 80 -4.52 4.59 16.21
C GLU A 80 -3.91 3.19 16.47
N ASN A 81 -2.59 3.02 16.35
CA ASN A 81 -1.87 1.77 16.60
C ASN A 81 -0.81 1.96 17.70
N LYS A 82 -1.17 1.60 18.92
CA LYS A 82 -0.29 1.76 20.10
C LYS A 82 0.97 0.90 20.01
N LEU A 83 0.85 -0.29 19.45
CA LEU A 83 2.00 -1.16 19.25
C LEU A 83 3.00 -0.53 18.27
N PHE A 84 2.53 0.10 17.20
CA PHE A 84 3.38 0.81 16.26
C PHE A 84 4.19 1.90 16.98
N GLU A 85 3.51 2.77 17.76
CA GLU A 85 4.17 3.82 18.54
C GLU A 85 5.25 3.24 19.48
N GLN A 86 4.92 2.17 20.21
CA GLN A 86 5.83 1.53 21.14
C GLN A 86 7.05 0.93 20.45
N LEU A 87 6.86 0.28 19.30
CA LEU A 87 7.96 -0.33 18.55
C LEU A 87 8.94 0.71 18.02
N VAL A 88 8.42 1.82 17.51
CA VAL A 88 9.26 2.95 17.05
C VAL A 88 10.01 3.57 18.24
N ALA A 89 9.33 3.84 19.34
CA ALA A 89 9.94 4.44 20.54
C ALA A 89 11.06 3.57 21.13
N ARG A 90 10.97 2.23 21.00
CA ARG A 90 12.00 1.29 21.48
C ARG A 90 13.12 1.03 20.47
N GLY A 91 13.03 1.61 19.26
CA GLY A 91 13.99 1.34 18.18
C GLY A 91 13.87 -0.08 17.58
N GLU A 92 12.77 -0.80 17.87
CA GLU A 92 12.50 -2.15 17.36
C GLU A 92 11.88 -2.13 15.95
N LEU A 93 11.39 -0.97 15.50
CA LEU A 93 10.82 -0.74 14.18
C LEU A 93 11.37 0.56 13.61
N GLN A 94 11.97 0.49 12.42
CA GLN A 94 12.39 1.68 11.70
C GLN A 94 11.17 2.40 11.13
N LEU A 95 11.13 3.73 11.27
CA LEU A 95 10.08 4.57 10.70
C LEU A 95 10.68 5.64 9.78
N GLU A 96 10.16 5.71 8.57
CA GLU A 96 10.34 6.83 7.65
C GLU A 96 9.00 7.55 7.51
N LEU A 97 8.85 8.66 8.22
CA LEU A 97 7.62 9.43 8.21
C LEU A 97 7.65 10.47 7.11
N ASN A 98 6.59 10.54 6.32
CA ASN A 98 6.46 11.41 5.18
C ASN A 98 5.21 12.30 5.29
N PRO A 99 5.25 13.56 4.85
CA PRO A 99 4.03 14.32 4.60
C PRO A 99 3.17 13.56 3.57
N GLN A 100 1.86 13.45 3.82
CA GLN A 100 1.01 12.54 3.05
C GLN A 100 0.99 12.86 1.54
N GLY A 101 0.91 14.13 1.16
CA GLY A 101 0.98 14.53 -0.25
C GLY A 101 2.32 14.16 -0.89
N THR A 102 3.42 14.36 -0.17
CA THR A 102 4.77 13.95 -0.62
C THR A 102 4.87 12.43 -0.77
N PHE A 103 4.31 11.68 0.18
CA PHE A 103 4.25 10.23 0.12
C PHE A 103 3.51 9.74 -1.14
N ALA A 104 2.34 10.32 -1.41
CA ALA A 104 1.56 10.01 -2.61
C ALA A 104 2.35 10.30 -3.88
N GLU A 105 3.00 11.47 -3.95
CA GLU A 105 3.78 11.86 -5.13
C GLU A 105 5.04 11.01 -5.29
N ARG A 106 5.71 10.62 -4.22
CA ARG A 106 6.86 9.71 -4.26
C ARG A 106 6.48 8.36 -4.88
N ILE A 107 5.31 7.80 -4.52
CA ILE A 107 4.81 6.55 -5.11
C ILE A 107 4.45 6.77 -6.58
N ARG A 108 3.73 7.87 -6.91
CA ARG A 108 3.39 8.20 -8.29
C ARG A 108 4.64 8.36 -9.16
N ALA A 109 5.63 9.09 -8.66
CA ALA A 109 6.91 9.29 -9.35
C ALA A 109 7.62 7.96 -9.60
N GLY A 110 7.73 7.11 -8.59
CA GLY A 110 8.32 5.76 -8.72
C GLY A 110 7.62 4.92 -9.79
N GLY A 111 6.28 4.92 -9.79
CA GLY A 111 5.47 4.21 -10.79
C GLY A 111 5.60 4.77 -12.21
N ALA A 112 5.88 6.07 -12.34
CA ALA A 112 6.10 6.74 -13.62
C ALA A 112 7.57 6.70 -14.11
N GLY A 113 8.47 6.06 -13.35
CA GLY A 113 9.90 6.04 -13.69
C GLY A 113 10.62 7.37 -13.42
N ILE A 114 10.02 8.26 -12.63
CA ILE A 114 10.61 9.54 -12.22
C ILE A 114 11.45 9.29 -10.96
N PRO A 115 12.77 9.41 -10.99
CA PRO A 115 13.62 9.02 -9.86
C PRO A 115 13.51 9.96 -8.67
N ALA A 116 13.24 11.25 -8.92
CA ALA A 116 13.13 12.27 -7.90
C ALA A 116 12.38 13.51 -8.41
N PHE A 117 11.88 14.33 -7.50
CA PHE A 117 11.22 15.59 -7.78
C PHE A 117 11.45 16.58 -6.64
N PHE A 118 11.24 17.86 -6.88
CA PHE A 118 11.31 18.91 -5.87
C PHE A 118 9.91 19.28 -5.39
N THR A 119 9.74 19.45 -4.07
CA THR A 119 8.50 19.89 -3.43
C THR A 119 8.79 20.92 -2.34
N PRO A 120 7.96 21.96 -2.16
CA PRO A 120 8.14 22.92 -1.06
C PRO A 120 7.75 22.32 0.29
N THR A 121 7.02 21.20 0.30
CA THR A 121 6.53 20.57 1.53
C THR A 121 7.67 20.02 2.36
N GLY A 122 7.73 20.45 3.62
CA GLY A 122 8.74 19.99 4.58
C GLY A 122 10.02 20.82 4.61
N TYR A 123 10.21 21.79 3.72
CA TYR A 123 11.35 22.69 3.82
C TYR A 123 11.39 23.41 5.18
N GLY A 124 12.58 23.51 5.77
CA GLY A 124 12.78 24.12 7.09
C GLY A 124 12.33 23.27 8.27
N THR A 125 11.97 22.01 8.03
CA THR A 125 11.61 21.04 9.08
C THR A 125 12.58 19.84 9.07
N MET A 126 12.50 18.98 10.09
CA MET A 126 13.29 17.73 10.15
C MET A 126 13.08 16.82 8.95
N VAL A 127 11.97 16.97 8.20
CA VAL A 127 11.74 16.22 6.96
C VAL A 127 12.79 16.56 5.89
N ALA A 128 13.34 17.76 5.90
CA ALA A 128 14.35 18.21 4.92
C ALA A 128 15.78 17.88 5.34
N GLU A 129 16.02 17.40 6.56
CA GLU A 129 17.36 17.11 7.05
C GLU A 129 18.08 16.05 6.18
N GLY A 130 19.29 16.39 5.74
CA GLY A 130 20.11 15.52 4.90
C GLY A 130 19.65 15.40 3.44
N LYS A 131 18.60 16.13 3.02
CA LYS A 131 18.12 16.15 1.64
C LYS A 131 18.66 17.38 0.89
N GLU A 132 18.83 17.22 -0.42
CA GLU A 132 19.13 18.36 -1.31
C GLU A 132 17.98 19.35 -1.28
N THR A 133 18.32 20.65 -1.21
CA THR A 133 17.36 21.73 -1.34
C THR A 133 17.72 22.63 -2.52
N ARG A 134 16.72 23.22 -3.17
CA ARG A 134 16.92 24.11 -4.30
C ARG A 134 15.86 25.21 -4.32
N GLU A 135 16.28 26.39 -4.72
CA GLU A 135 15.38 27.50 -4.94
C GLU A 135 14.87 27.54 -6.39
N PHE A 136 13.55 27.75 -6.54
CA PHE A 136 12.91 28.05 -7.80
C PHE A 136 11.95 29.24 -7.58
N ASP A 137 12.11 30.28 -8.39
CA ASP A 137 11.24 31.46 -8.37
C ASP A 137 11.05 32.09 -6.96
N GLY A 138 12.13 32.13 -6.16
CA GLY A 138 12.11 32.66 -4.80
C GLY A 138 11.54 31.73 -3.73
N TRP A 139 11.17 30.48 -4.07
CA TRP A 139 10.67 29.48 -3.15
C TRP A 139 11.68 28.35 -2.94
N GLN A 140 11.78 27.90 -1.72
CA GLN A 140 12.67 26.78 -1.36
C GLN A 140 11.96 25.45 -1.50
N TYR A 141 12.66 24.47 -2.04
CA TYR A 141 12.16 23.12 -2.30
C TYR A 141 13.12 22.07 -1.74
N VAL A 142 12.57 20.91 -1.43
CA VAL A 142 13.30 19.72 -0.95
C VAL A 142 13.22 18.65 -2.04
N LEU A 143 14.34 17.99 -2.33
CA LEU A 143 14.38 16.85 -3.24
C LEU A 143 13.81 15.61 -2.56
N GLU A 144 12.80 15.03 -3.16
CA GLU A 144 12.20 13.76 -2.74
C GLU A 144 12.39 12.68 -3.80
N ARG A 145 12.74 11.47 -3.36
CA ARG A 145 12.96 10.34 -4.26
C ARG A 145 11.69 9.54 -4.47
N GLY A 146 11.48 9.05 -5.70
CA GLY A 146 10.41 8.12 -6.03
C GLY A 146 10.49 6.83 -5.18
N ILE A 147 9.33 6.26 -4.83
CA ILE A 147 9.22 5.00 -4.10
C ILE A 147 8.81 3.90 -5.06
N ARG A 148 9.54 2.78 -5.04
CA ARG A 148 9.18 1.53 -5.70
C ARG A 148 9.28 0.38 -4.71
N GLY A 149 8.56 -0.71 -4.97
CA GLY A 149 8.62 -1.91 -4.17
C GLY A 149 8.75 -3.17 -5.02
N ASP A 150 9.13 -4.27 -4.37
CA ASP A 150 9.16 -5.59 -5.00
C ASP A 150 7.73 -6.08 -5.27
N PHE A 151 6.83 -5.79 -4.32
CA PHE A 151 5.42 -6.17 -4.40
C PHE A 151 4.50 -4.97 -4.15
N ALA A 152 3.33 -4.98 -4.80
CA ALA A 152 2.19 -4.16 -4.38
C ALA A 152 1.00 -5.06 -4.09
N PHE A 153 0.40 -4.86 -2.92
CA PHE A 153 -0.83 -5.51 -2.50
C PHE A 153 -1.96 -4.48 -2.54
N VAL A 154 -2.90 -4.68 -3.45
CA VAL A 154 -4.01 -3.76 -3.64
C VAL A 154 -5.35 -4.46 -3.48
N LYS A 155 -6.32 -3.73 -2.93
CA LYS A 155 -7.68 -4.22 -2.75
C LYS A 155 -8.63 -3.42 -3.60
N ALA A 156 -9.37 -4.10 -4.50
CA ALA A 156 -10.38 -3.49 -5.34
C ALA A 156 -11.79 -4.05 -5.03
N TRP A 157 -12.80 -3.37 -5.54
CA TRP A 157 -14.18 -3.86 -5.46
C TRP A 157 -14.42 -4.96 -6.49
N LYS A 158 -14.16 -4.66 -7.77
CA LYS A 158 -14.30 -5.61 -8.88
C LYS A 158 -13.00 -5.71 -9.67
N GLY A 159 -12.76 -6.87 -10.23
CA GLY A 159 -11.71 -7.07 -11.21
C GLY A 159 -12.03 -8.21 -12.16
N ASP A 160 -11.45 -8.17 -13.34
CA ASP A 160 -11.57 -9.23 -14.32
C ASP A 160 -10.31 -10.11 -14.40
N ARG A 161 -10.35 -11.20 -15.14
CA ARG A 161 -9.22 -12.13 -15.30
C ARG A 161 -8.00 -11.52 -15.99
N TRP A 162 -8.10 -10.34 -16.60
CA TRP A 162 -6.96 -9.60 -17.15
C TRP A 162 -6.34 -8.63 -16.15
N GLY A 163 -6.97 -8.48 -14.97
CA GLY A 163 -6.48 -7.62 -13.91
C GLY A 163 -6.94 -6.17 -14.03
N ASN A 164 -7.96 -5.86 -14.85
CA ASN A 164 -8.60 -4.55 -14.80
C ASN A 164 -9.35 -4.39 -13.49
N LEU A 165 -9.20 -3.23 -12.81
CA LEU A 165 -9.73 -3.03 -11.48
C LEU A 165 -10.66 -1.82 -11.40
N ILE A 166 -11.76 -2.00 -10.65
CA ILE A 166 -12.65 -0.92 -10.23
C ILE A 166 -12.65 -0.85 -8.71
N TYR A 167 -12.35 0.32 -8.16
CA TYR A 167 -12.43 0.60 -6.73
C TYR A 167 -13.78 1.25 -6.38
N ARG A 168 -14.19 1.15 -5.13
CA ARG A 168 -15.47 1.67 -4.68
C ARG A 168 -15.28 2.72 -3.59
N LYS A 169 -15.85 3.93 -3.81
CA LYS A 169 -15.85 5.03 -2.85
C LYS A 169 -14.42 5.31 -2.31
N THR A 170 -14.29 5.58 -1.01
CA THR A 170 -13.01 5.91 -0.36
C THR A 170 -12.01 4.75 -0.28
N ALA A 171 -12.45 3.50 -0.50
CA ALA A 171 -11.55 2.36 -0.61
C ALA A 171 -10.63 2.42 -1.86
N ARG A 172 -10.86 3.37 -2.77
CA ARG A 172 -9.91 3.66 -3.86
C ARG A 172 -8.57 4.14 -3.33
N ASN A 173 -8.57 5.14 -2.44
CA ASN A 173 -7.42 5.75 -1.75
C ASN A 173 -6.05 5.54 -2.45
N PHE A 174 -5.06 4.95 -1.77
CA PHE A 174 -3.72 4.72 -2.31
C PHE A 174 -3.62 3.52 -3.26
N ASN A 175 -4.65 2.66 -3.35
CA ASN A 175 -4.60 1.44 -4.14
C ASN A 175 -4.15 1.62 -5.60
N PRO A 176 -4.69 2.58 -6.39
CA PRO A 176 -4.28 2.76 -7.79
C PRO A 176 -2.80 3.15 -7.92
N MET A 177 -2.30 4.01 -7.04
CA MET A 177 -0.90 4.45 -7.10
C MET A 177 0.05 3.32 -6.72
N MET A 178 -0.26 2.55 -5.68
CA MET A 178 0.53 1.39 -5.27
C MET A 178 0.66 0.39 -6.42
N ALA A 179 -0.43 0.16 -7.18
CA ALA A 179 -0.43 -0.75 -8.32
C ALA A 179 0.54 -0.35 -9.45
N THR A 180 0.93 0.92 -9.54
CA THR A 180 1.85 1.39 -10.60
C THR A 180 3.32 1.32 -10.21
N ALA A 181 3.64 1.15 -8.93
CA ALA A 181 4.96 1.41 -8.38
C ALA A 181 5.69 0.16 -7.85
N ALA A 182 5.30 -1.03 -8.27
CA ALA A 182 5.95 -2.26 -7.86
C ALA A 182 6.25 -3.18 -9.04
N ASP A 183 7.19 -4.09 -8.83
CA ASP A 183 7.60 -5.06 -9.84
C ASP A 183 6.58 -6.20 -9.99
N TYR A 184 5.90 -6.59 -8.91
CA TYR A 184 4.86 -7.61 -8.91
C TYR A 184 3.62 -7.15 -8.14
N VAL A 185 2.51 -6.99 -8.85
CA VAL A 185 1.26 -6.46 -8.30
C VAL A 185 0.23 -7.57 -8.14
N ILE A 186 -0.25 -7.73 -6.91
CA ILE A 186 -1.29 -8.68 -6.54
C ILE A 186 -2.56 -7.92 -6.19
N ALA A 187 -3.63 -8.21 -6.89
CA ALA A 187 -4.94 -7.62 -6.63
C ALA A 187 -5.86 -8.63 -5.92
N GLU A 188 -6.33 -8.21 -4.76
CA GLU A 188 -7.40 -8.87 -4.02
C GLU A 188 -8.72 -8.15 -4.35
N VAL A 189 -9.72 -8.87 -4.84
CA VAL A 189 -11.00 -8.25 -5.23
C VAL A 189 -12.17 -8.86 -4.46
N GLU A 190 -13.21 -8.05 -4.22
CA GLU A 190 -14.44 -8.55 -3.59
C GLU A 190 -15.24 -9.41 -4.58
N GLU A 191 -15.19 -9.04 -5.86
CA GLU A 191 -15.94 -9.69 -6.93
C GLU A 191 -15.05 -9.85 -8.16
N LEU A 192 -14.81 -11.10 -8.55
CA LEU A 192 -14.12 -11.44 -9.79
C LEU A 192 -15.17 -11.64 -10.88
N VAL A 193 -15.12 -10.81 -11.91
CA VAL A 193 -16.12 -10.80 -12.99
C VAL A 193 -15.52 -11.32 -14.30
N GLU A 194 -16.39 -11.69 -15.24
CA GLU A 194 -15.95 -12.13 -16.57
C GLU A 194 -15.53 -10.93 -17.45
N LEU A 195 -14.75 -11.22 -18.49
CA LEU A 195 -14.36 -10.21 -19.47
C LEU A 195 -15.58 -9.60 -20.17
N GLY A 196 -15.59 -8.27 -20.25
CA GLY A 196 -16.67 -7.52 -20.84
C GLY A 196 -17.76 -7.08 -19.86
N GLU A 197 -17.74 -7.57 -18.60
CA GLU A 197 -18.68 -7.11 -17.58
C GLU A 197 -18.26 -5.79 -16.91
N LEU A 198 -16.96 -5.45 -16.96
CA LEU A 198 -16.51 -4.14 -16.52
C LEU A 198 -16.72 -3.11 -17.64
N ASP A 199 -17.37 -2.01 -17.32
CA ASP A 199 -17.44 -0.85 -18.19
C ASP A 199 -16.03 -0.29 -18.41
N PRO A 200 -15.47 -0.28 -19.63
CA PRO A 200 -14.12 0.15 -19.90
C PRO A 200 -13.86 1.60 -19.49
N ASP A 201 -14.87 2.47 -19.53
CA ASP A 201 -14.76 3.87 -19.11
C ASP A 201 -14.68 4.03 -17.59
N LYS A 202 -14.97 2.98 -16.83
CA LYS A 202 -14.92 2.96 -15.35
C LYS A 202 -13.72 2.19 -14.78
N VAL A 203 -12.83 1.68 -15.62
CA VAL A 203 -11.62 1.01 -15.15
C VAL A 203 -10.69 2.05 -14.52
N HIS A 204 -10.40 1.86 -13.24
CA HIS A 204 -9.51 2.77 -12.48
C HIS A 204 -8.03 2.37 -12.57
N THR A 205 -7.74 1.07 -12.55
CA THR A 205 -6.40 0.52 -12.75
C THR A 205 -6.44 -0.44 -13.93
N PRO A 206 -5.78 -0.11 -15.05
CA PRO A 206 -5.67 -1.01 -16.19
C PRO A 206 -4.93 -2.29 -15.83
N GLY A 207 -5.36 -3.40 -16.40
CA GLY A 207 -4.79 -4.72 -16.12
C GLY A 207 -3.30 -4.83 -16.39
N ILE A 208 -2.73 -3.99 -17.24
CA ILE A 208 -1.29 -3.98 -17.53
C ILE A 208 -0.42 -3.87 -16.27
N TYR A 209 -0.91 -3.22 -15.22
CA TYR A 209 -0.20 -3.08 -13.95
C TYR A 209 -0.33 -4.30 -13.02
N VAL A 210 -1.32 -5.15 -13.23
CA VAL A 210 -1.62 -6.28 -12.33
C VAL A 210 -1.01 -7.56 -12.85
N ASN A 211 -0.26 -8.26 -12.00
CA ASN A 211 0.37 -9.54 -12.34
C ASN A 211 -0.48 -10.74 -11.92
N ALA A 212 -1.16 -10.64 -10.78
CA ALA A 212 -1.99 -11.69 -10.25
C ALA A 212 -3.27 -11.13 -9.61
N ILE A 213 -4.37 -11.86 -9.73
CA ILE A 213 -5.68 -11.46 -9.17
C ILE A 213 -6.39 -12.66 -8.58
N PHE A 214 -7.05 -12.47 -7.44
CA PHE A 214 -7.92 -13.48 -6.84
C PHE A 214 -9.12 -12.82 -6.14
N GLN A 215 -10.18 -13.60 -5.96
CA GLN A 215 -11.33 -13.15 -5.18
C GLN A 215 -11.10 -13.44 -3.71
N GLY A 216 -11.04 -12.40 -2.90
CA GLY A 216 -10.95 -12.49 -1.45
C GLY A 216 -12.28 -12.88 -0.82
N GLN A 217 -12.21 -13.35 0.42
CA GLN A 217 -13.36 -13.82 1.18
C GLN A 217 -13.34 -13.30 2.61
N GLY A 218 -14.49 -13.31 3.27
CA GLY A 218 -14.58 -13.04 4.70
C GLY A 218 -14.18 -11.62 5.13
N TYR A 219 -14.37 -10.62 4.27
CA TYR A 219 -14.03 -9.23 4.58
C TYR A 219 -14.82 -8.71 5.78
N GLU A 220 -14.13 -8.18 6.77
CA GLU A 220 -14.74 -7.47 7.90
C GLU A 220 -15.05 -6.01 7.57
N LYS A 221 -14.26 -5.39 6.70
CA LYS A 221 -14.43 -3.98 6.26
C LYS A 221 -14.55 -3.02 7.43
N ARG A 222 -13.67 -3.14 8.39
CA ARG A 222 -13.62 -2.21 9.51
C ARG A 222 -13.28 -0.80 9.03
N ILE A 223 -13.82 0.19 9.73
CA ILE A 223 -13.33 1.57 9.69
C ILE A 223 -12.86 1.88 11.10
N GLU A 224 -11.56 2.00 11.29
CA GLU A 224 -10.92 2.10 12.60
C GLU A 224 -11.41 0.97 13.52
N ARG A 225 -12.09 1.29 14.60
CA ARG A 225 -12.65 0.32 15.57
C ARG A 225 -14.08 -0.12 15.25
N ARG A 226 -14.63 0.30 14.12
CA ARG A 226 -16.02 0.03 13.74
C ARG A 226 -16.08 -0.83 12.49
N THR A 227 -17.06 -1.72 12.43
CA THR A 227 -17.42 -2.45 11.21
C THR A 227 -18.48 -1.65 10.46
N THR A 228 -18.36 -1.52 9.15
CA THR A 228 -19.41 -0.89 8.34
C THR A 228 -20.59 -1.85 8.21
N ALA A 229 -21.81 -1.34 8.40
CA ALA A 229 -23.00 -2.10 8.05
C ALA A 229 -23.00 -2.44 6.56
N ARG A 230 -23.42 -3.65 6.20
CA ARG A 230 -23.72 -3.98 4.79
C ARG A 230 -24.95 -3.16 4.39
N ILE A 231 -24.81 -2.29 3.41
CA ILE A 231 -25.90 -1.60 2.72
C ILE A 231 -26.33 -2.47 1.55
#